data_59c949132c02a05eb3a0aa652c5755b9
#
_entry.id   59c949132c02a05eb3a0aa652c5755b9
#
_cell.length_a   1.000
_cell.length_b   1.000
_cell.length_c   1.000
_cell.angle_alpha   90.00
_cell.angle_beta   90.00
_cell.angle_gamma   90.00
#
_symmetry.space_group_name_H-M   'P 1'
#
loop_
_entity.id
_entity.type
_entity.pdbx_description
1 polymer ?
#
loop_
_entity_poly.entity_id
_entity_poly.type
_entity_poly.pdbx_seq_one_letter_code
_entity_poly.pdbx_strand_id
1 'polypeptide(L)'
;MIIRAAKEEDLAKVIEIEKLSFPTAWDHDFLEKISKDIFLVFNGQEVCGYLIAGCCHENIVATILKVAVHPEHRRKGIATNLVHKLLEILKDRKITEIDVIVIDECEPAILFYKKAGFKTVSTIPQASNNDLYEMKLTIG
;
A
#
# COMPACT_ATOMS: atom_id res chain seq x y z
N MET A 1 0.08 -20.28 -2.09
CA MET A 1 -0.16 -18.83 -1.95
C MET A 1 1.14 -18.09 -2.24
N ILE A 2 1.09 -17.09 -3.08
CA ILE A 2 2.27 -16.43 -3.57
C ILE A 2 2.07 -14.93 -3.70
N ILE A 3 3.11 -14.16 -3.38
CA ILE A 3 3.17 -12.73 -3.67
C ILE A 3 4.05 -12.57 -4.91
N ARG A 4 3.53 -11.90 -5.91
CA ARG A 4 4.20 -11.70 -7.19
C ARG A 4 3.88 -10.32 -7.77
N ALA A 5 4.65 -9.93 -8.79
CA ALA A 5 4.33 -8.73 -9.54
C ALA A 5 2.96 -8.86 -10.21
N ALA A 6 2.21 -7.78 -10.22
CA ALA A 6 0.91 -7.75 -10.88
C ALA A 6 1.07 -7.81 -12.40
N LYS A 7 0.11 -8.46 -13.04
CA LYS A 7 -0.02 -8.52 -14.50
C LYS A 7 -1.28 -7.78 -14.91
N GLU A 8 -1.39 -7.45 -16.19
CA GLU A 8 -2.56 -6.75 -16.69
C GLU A 8 -3.87 -7.52 -16.41
N GLU A 9 -3.83 -8.83 -16.52
CA GLU A 9 -4.98 -9.68 -16.21
C GLU A 9 -5.44 -9.60 -14.76
N ASP A 10 -4.61 -9.11 -13.84
CA ASP A 10 -4.95 -8.96 -12.43
C ASP A 10 -5.76 -7.69 -12.15
N LEU A 11 -5.76 -6.71 -13.07
CA LEU A 11 -6.38 -5.40 -12.82
C LEU A 11 -7.86 -5.48 -12.52
N ALA A 12 -8.60 -6.39 -13.15
CA ALA A 12 -10.03 -6.55 -12.87
C ALA A 12 -10.28 -6.90 -11.40
N LYS A 13 -9.46 -7.80 -10.85
CA LYS A 13 -9.58 -8.21 -9.45
C LYS A 13 -9.14 -7.12 -8.50
N VAL A 14 -8.07 -6.40 -8.85
CA VAL A 14 -7.60 -5.25 -8.08
C VAL A 14 -8.69 -4.17 -7.99
N ILE A 15 -9.36 -3.87 -9.11
CA ILE A 15 -10.45 -2.90 -9.15
C ILE A 15 -11.61 -3.35 -8.26
N GLU A 16 -11.96 -4.64 -8.29
CA GLU A 16 -12.99 -5.19 -7.41
C GLU A 16 -12.64 -4.94 -5.94
N ILE A 17 -11.41 -5.23 -5.53
CA ILE A 17 -10.94 -5.00 -4.16
C ILE A 17 -10.97 -3.51 -3.81
N GLU A 18 -10.56 -2.64 -4.75
CA GLU A 18 -10.63 -1.19 -4.57
C GLU A 18 -12.04 -0.72 -4.24
N LYS A 19 -13.01 -1.17 -5.02
CA LYS A 19 -14.42 -0.79 -4.84
C LYS A 19 -14.97 -1.26 -3.50
N LEU A 20 -14.51 -2.40 -3.01
CA LEU A 20 -14.94 -2.94 -1.72
C LEU A 20 -14.21 -2.32 -0.53
N SER A 21 -13.10 -1.62 -0.78
CA SER A 21 -12.21 -1.13 0.28
C SER A 21 -12.26 0.38 0.47
N PHE A 22 -12.55 1.15 -0.57
CA PHE A 22 -12.44 2.60 -0.54
C PHE A 22 -13.69 3.29 -1.10
N PRO A 23 -14.14 4.40 -0.46
CA PRO A 23 -15.28 5.16 -0.97
C PRO A 23 -15.04 5.76 -2.36
N THR A 24 -13.78 6.17 -2.62
CA THR A 24 -13.36 6.69 -3.92
C THR A 24 -12.33 5.74 -4.49
N ALA A 25 -12.83 4.70 -5.17
CA ALA A 25 -11.96 3.68 -5.74
C ALA A 25 -11.30 4.19 -7.02
N TRP A 26 -10.05 3.75 -7.25
CA TRP A 26 -9.36 4.00 -8.52
C TRP A 26 -9.96 3.09 -9.58
N ASP A 27 -10.18 3.64 -10.78
CA ASP A 27 -10.67 2.84 -11.91
C ASP A 27 -9.50 2.32 -12.75
N HIS A 28 -9.84 1.56 -13.79
CA HIS A 28 -8.86 0.94 -14.68
C HIS A 28 -7.95 1.99 -15.34
N ASP A 29 -8.52 3.09 -15.83
CA ASP A 29 -7.75 4.14 -16.49
C ASP A 29 -6.76 4.79 -15.54
N PHE A 30 -7.18 5.07 -14.30
CA PHE A 30 -6.29 5.65 -13.31
C PHE A 30 -5.15 4.70 -12.96
N LEU A 31 -5.46 3.42 -12.76
CA LEU A 31 -4.45 2.41 -12.45
C LEU A 31 -3.42 2.25 -13.57
N GLU A 32 -3.83 2.39 -14.82
CA GLU A 32 -2.90 2.34 -15.94
C GLU A 32 -2.00 3.56 -16.02
N LYS A 33 -2.53 4.73 -15.64
CA LYS A 33 -1.82 6.01 -15.78
C LYS A 33 -0.89 6.36 -14.64
N ILE A 34 -1.15 5.88 -13.42
CA ILE A 34 -0.29 6.23 -12.30
C ILE A 34 1.08 5.58 -12.44
N SER A 35 2.09 6.32 -11.96
CA SER A 35 3.44 5.78 -11.89
C SER A 35 3.50 4.77 -10.75
N LYS A 36 3.73 3.52 -11.07
CA LYS A 36 3.82 2.44 -10.09
C LYS A 36 5.09 1.64 -10.36
N ASP A 37 6.10 1.92 -9.55
CA ASP A 37 7.38 1.22 -9.65
C ASP A 37 7.29 -0.21 -9.12
N ILE A 38 6.44 -0.40 -8.12
CA ILE A 38 6.23 -1.70 -7.51
C ILE A 38 4.72 -1.94 -7.40
N PHE A 39 4.26 -3.01 -8.01
CA PHE A 39 2.86 -3.42 -7.94
C PHE A 39 2.84 -4.92 -7.65
N LEU A 40 2.45 -5.27 -6.43
CA LEU A 40 2.43 -6.64 -5.94
C LEU A 40 0.99 -7.11 -5.76
N VAL A 41 0.74 -8.37 -6.05
CA VAL A 41 -0.53 -9.02 -5.72
C VAL A 41 -0.26 -10.25 -4.85
N PHE A 42 -1.18 -10.51 -3.93
CA PHE A 42 -1.21 -11.75 -3.17
C PHE A 42 -2.20 -12.68 -3.86
N ASN A 43 -1.69 -13.76 -4.40
CA ASN A 43 -2.46 -14.72 -5.18
C ASN A 43 -2.59 -16.04 -4.41
N GLY A 44 -3.79 -16.30 -3.89
CA GLY A 44 -4.17 -17.59 -3.34
C GLY A 44 -4.76 -18.44 -4.45
N GLN A 45 -6.03 -18.85 -4.29
CA GLN A 45 -6.78 -19.43 -5.40
C GLN A 45 -7.10 -18.37 -6.46
N GLU A 46 -7.26 -17.13 -6.00
CA GLU A 46 -7.38 -15.95 -6.85
C GLU A 46 -6.68 -14.79 -6.17
N VAL A 47 -6.50 -13.68 -6.88
CA VAL A 47 -5.93 -12.45 -6.29
C VAL A 47 -6.88 -11.93 -5.22
N CYS A 48 -6.39 -11.80 -4.00
CA CYS A 48 -7.20 -11.34 -2.87
C CYS A 48 -6.58 -10.17 -2.10
N GLY A 49 -5.43 -9.67 -2.53
CA GLY A 49 -4.81 -8.49 -1.96
C GLY A 49 -3.79 -7.89 -2.93
N TYR A 50 -3.46 -6.62 -2.72
CA TYR A 50 -2.46 -5.95 -3.55
C TYR A 50 -1.78 -4.82 -2.79
N LEU A 51 -0.63 -4.41 -3.30
CA LEU A 51 0.12 -3.26 -2.81
C LEU A 51 0.72 -2.52 -3.99
N ILE A 52 0.60 -1.20 -3.98
CA ILE A 52 1.20 -0.32 -4.98
C ILE A 52 2.13 0.65 -4.28
N ALA A 53 3.36 0.76 -4.75
CA ALA A 53 4.34 1.68 -4.20
C ALA A 53 5.10 2.39 -5.33
N GLY A 54 5.51 3.61 -5.05
CA GLY A 54 6.37 4.40 -5.90
C GLY A 54 7.75 4.55 -5.29
N CYS A 55 8.77 4.61 -6.13
CA CYS A 55 10.14 4.88 -5.71
C CYS A 55 10.64 6.12 -6.44
N CYS A 56 11.26 7.03 -5.71
CA CYS A 56 11.95 8.15 -6.33
C CYS A 56 13.41 7.76 -6.53
N HIS A 57 13.88 7.79 -7.79
CA HIS A 57 15.24 7.38 -8.11
C HIS A 57 16.31 8.34 -7.56
N GLU A 58 15.94 9.59 -7.34
CA GLU A 58 16.85 10.59 -6.79
C GLU A 58 16.91 10.56 -5.27
N ASN A 59 15.90 10.03 -4.63
CA ASN A 59 15.79 9.92 -3.19
C ASN A 59 15.82 8.45 -2.78
N ILE A 60 16.29 8.20 -1.60
CA ILE A 60 16.33 6.86 -1.01
C ILE A 60 15.03 6.54 -0.26
N VAL A 61 13.93 7.10 -0.75
CA VAL A 61 12.60 7.00 -0.13
C VAL A 61 11.62 6.35 -1.10
N ALA A 62 10.83 5.42 -0.60
CA ALA A 62 9.68 4.87 -1.31
C ALA A 62 8.40 5.29 -0.62
N THR A 63 7.31 5.33 -1.37
CA THR A 63 5.99 5.69 -0.82
C THR A 63 4.99 4.58 -1.13
N ILE A 64 4.28 4.11 -0.09
CA ILE A 64 3.15 3.23 -0.29
C ILE A 64 1.98 4.06 -0.79
N LEU A 65 1.49 3.76 -1.98
CA LEU A 65 0.34 4.45 -2.57
C LEU A 65 -0.97 3.80 -2.17
N LYS A 66 -1.02 2.48 -2.19
CA LYS A 66 -2.19 1.70 -1.77
C LYS A 66 -1.80 0.32 -1.29
N VAL A 67 -2.50 -0.16 -0.29
CA VAL A 67 -2.50 -1.56 0.10
C VAL A 67 -3.92 -1.92 0.51
N ALA A 68 -4.44 -3.02 0.00
CA ALA A 68 -5.79 -3.48 0.34
C ALA A 68 -5.91 -5.00 0.22
N VAL A 69 -6.84 -5.54 1.00
CA VAL A 69 -7.15 -6.97 1.01
C VAL A 69 -8.67 -7.12 0.86
N HIS A 70 -9.09 -8.06 0.03
CA HIS A 70 -10.52 -8.37 -0.14
C HIS A 70 -11.15 -8.64 1.23
N PRO A 71 -12.35 -8.09 1.51
CA PRO A 71 -12.97 -8.23 2.82
C PRO A 71 -13.08 -9.67 3.32
N GLU A 72 -13.32 -10.63 2.44
CA GLU A 72 -13.43 -12.05 2.81
C GLU A 72 -12.11 -12.69 3.22
N HIS A 73 -11.00 -12.04 2.94
CA HIS A 73 -9.66 -12.56 3.22
C HIS A 73 -8.89 -11.73 4.23
N ARG A 74 -9.54 -10.79 4.91
CA ARG A 74 -8.92 -9.98 5.95
C ARG A 74 -8.63 -10.78 7.21
N ARG A 75 -7.72 -10.25 8.04
CA ARG A 75 -7.27 -10.86 9.31
C ARG A 75 -6.48 -12.16 9.13
N LYS A 76 -5.91 -12.36 7.93
CA LYS A 76 -5.05 -13.53 7.65
C LYS A 76 -3.59 -13.13 7.47
N GLY A 77 -3.23 -11.87 7.76
CA GLY A 77 -1.87 -11.40 7.63
C GLY A 77 -1.43 -11.09 6.20
N ILE A 78 -2.35 -11.01 5.25
CA ILE A 78 -2.02 -10.78 3.84
C ILE A 78 -1.38 -9.42 3.64
N ALA A 79 -1.96 -8.35 4.21
CA ALA A 79 -1.38 -7.01 4.12
C ALA A 79 0.01 -6.96 4.75
N THR A 80 0.20 -7.59 5.89
CA THR A 80 1.50 -7.68 6.54
C THR A 80 2.52 -8.38 5.66
N ASN A 81 2.13 -9.48 5.00
CA ASN A 81 3.01 -10.20 4.08
C ASN A 81 3.37 -9.35 2.85
N LEU A 82 2.41 -8.58 2.33
CA LEU A 82 2.67 -7.67 1.21
C LEU A 82 3.67 -6.58 1.60
N VAL A 83 3.52 -5.99 2.78
CA VAL A 83 4.46 -4.98 3.27
C VAL A 83 5.84 -5.60 3.50
N HIS A 84 5.93 -6.79 4.09
CA HIS A 84 7.19 -7.48 4.29
C HIS A 84 7.90 -7.74 2.96
N LYS A 85 7.17 -8.15 1.94
CA LYS A 85 7.75 -8.37 0.61
C LYS A 85 8.25 -7.06 0.01
N LEU A 86 7.49 -5.98 0.18
CA LEU A 86 7.94 -4.66 -0.24
C LEU A 86 9.25 -4.28 0.44
N LEU A 87 9.35 -4.48 1.76
CA LEU A 87 10.57 -4.16 2.51
C LEU A 87 11.79 -4.95 2.00
N GLU A 88 11.60 -6.22 1.66
CA GLU A 88 12.67 -7.02 1.06
C GLU A 88 13.14 -6.43 -0.27
N ILE A 89 12.21 -6.04 -1.14
CA ILE A 89 12.53 -5.45 -2.44
C ILE A 89 13.28 -4.12 -2.25
N LEU A 90 12.80 -3.28 -1.35
CA LEU A 90 13.41 -1.97 -1.09
C LEU A 90 14.80 -2.11 -0.50
N LYS A 91 15.00 -3.08 0.39
CA LYS A 91 16.31 -3.36 0.96
C LYS A 91 17.30 -3.78 -0.11
N ASP A 92 16.90 -4.63 -1.03
CA ASP A 92 17.74 -5.03 -2.16
C ASP A 92 18.10 -3.87 -3.08
N ARG A 93 17.21 -2.88 -3.18
CA ARG A 93 17.44 -1.65 -3.94
C ARG A 93 18.21 -0.58 -3.16
N LYS A 94 18.58 -0.87 -1.90
CA LYS A 94 19.25 0.06 -1.00
C LYS A 94 18.44 1.31 -0.68
N ILE A 95 17.13 1.19 -0.68
CA ILE A 95 16.22 2.23 -0.23
C ILE A 95 16.11 2.13 1.28
N THR A 96 16.30 3.25 1.97
CA THR A 96 16.43 3.26 3.43
C THR A 96 15.20 3.76 4.16
N GLU A 97 14.25 4.34 3.46
CA GLU A 97 13.08 4.92 4.08
C GLU A 97 11.83 4.66 3.26
N ILE A 98 10.73 4.40 3.95
CA ILE A 98 9.43 4.23 3.31
C ILE A 98 8.42 5.09 4.06
N ASP A 99 7.56 5.78 3.31
CA ASP A 99 6.50 6.58 3.92
C ASP A 99 5.12 6.17 3.39
N VAL A 100 4.10 6.62 4.10
CA VAL A 100 2.70 6.43 3.72
C VAL A 100 1.91 7.60 4.29
N ILE A 101 0.87 8.03 3.57
CA ILE A 101 -0.06 9.05 4.05
C ILE A 101 -1.37 8.36 4.40
N VAL A 102 -1.86 8.56 5.62
CA VAL A 102 -3.05 7.92 6.16
C VAL A 102 -4.03 8.99 6.61
N ILE A 103 -5.32 8.78 6.29
CA ILE A 103 -6.38 9.68 6.76
C ILE A 103 -6.62 9.43 8.25
N ASP A 104 -6.74 10.52 9.02
CA ASP A 104 -6.92 10.50 10.47
C ASP A 104 -8.03 9.55 10.91
N GLU A 105 -9.18 9.56 10.23
CA GLU A 105 -10.30 8.69 10.60
C GLU A 105 -10.09 7.22 10.29
N CYS A 106 -9.04 6.88 9.56
CA CYS A 106 -8.78 5.49 9.20
C CYS A 106 -7.96 4.79 10.29
N GLU A 107 -8.56 4.64 11.48
CA GLU A 107 -7.90 4.04 12.64
C GLU A 107 -7.32 2.64 12.36
N PRO A 108 -8.02 1.74 11.65
CA PRO A 108 -7.43 0.43 11.34
C PRO A 108 -6.14 0.52 10.54
N ALA A 109 -6.06 1.46 9.60
CA ALA A 109 -4.83 1.65 8.80
C ALA A 109 -3.71 2.22 9.68
N ILE A 110 -4.01 3.19 10.53
CA ILE A 110 -3.02 3.75 11.45
C ILE A 110 -2.45 2.67 12.36
N LEU A 111 -3.30 1.84 12.94
CA LEU A 111 -2.87 0.74 13.79
C LEU A 111 -2.04 -0.29 13.03
N PHE A 112 -2.44 -0.59 11.79
CA PHE A 112 -1.70 -1.52 10.94
C PHE A 112 -0.27 -1.02 10.70
N TYR A 113 -0.11 0.25 10.33
CA TYR A 113 1.22 0.79 10.07
C TYR A 113 2.05 0.91 11.35
N LYS A 114 1.43 1.28 12.47
CA LYS A 114 2.14 1.30 13.76
C LYS A 114 2.67 -0.08 14.14
N LYS A 115 1.89 -1.13 13.95
CA LYS A 115 2.34 -2.51 14.20
C LYS A 115 3.47 -2.92 13.28
N ALA A 116 3.48 -2.41 12.06
CA ALA A 116 4.55 -2.69 11.11
C ALA A 116 5.85 -1.90 11.42
N GLY A 117 5.81 -1.00 12.40
CA GLY A 117 6.96 -0.23 12.83
C GLY A 117 6.99 1.22 12.33
N PHE A 118 5.98 1.63 11.61
CA PHE A 118 5.89 3.02 11.14
C PHE A 118 5.58 3.97 12.29
N LYS A 119 6.13 5.18 12.21
CA LYS A 119 5.90 6.24 13.19
C LYS A 119 5.29 7.45 12.50
N THR A 120 4.35 8.11 13.18
CA THR A 120 3.81 9.38 12.69
C THR A 120 4.86 10.46 12.83
N VAL A 121 5.19 11.11 11.70
CA VAL A 121 6.23 12.15 11.68
C VAL A 121 5.65 13.54 11.45
N SER A 122 4.47 13.65 10.85
CA SER A 122 3.79 14.93 10.70
C SER A 122 2.30 14.74 10.56
N THR A 123 1.56 15.82 10.83
CA THR A 123 0.13 15.91 10.62
C THR A 123 -0.10 17.00 9.59
N ILE A 124 -0.86 16.68 8.54
CA ILE A 124 -1.14 17.60 7.46
C ILE A 124 -2.60 18.05 7.58
N PRO A 125 -2.87 19.30 8.01
CA PRO A 125 -4.24 19.80 8.14
C PRO A 125 -4.92 19.88 6.78
N GLN A 126 -6.22 19.55 6.77
CA GLN A 126 -7.03 19.65 5.56
C GLN A 126 -8.17 20.65 5.81
N ALA A 127 -8.61 21.34 4.75
CA ALA A 127 -9.75 22.23 4.83
C ALA A 127 -11.05 21.48 5.14
N SER A 128 -11.14 20.23 4.73
CA SER A 128 -12.18 19.30 5.16
C SER A 128 -11.80 18.72 6.54
N ASN A 129 -12.73 18.13 7.24
CA ASN A 129 -12.62 17.79 8.66
C ASN A 129 -11.56 16.74 9.02
N ASN A 130 -10.90 16.10 8.04
CA ASN A 130 -9.98 15.01 8.31
C ASN A 130 -8.54 15.41 8.03
N ASP A 131 -7.70 15.35 9.04
CA ASP A 131 -6.27 15.55 8.86
C ASP A 131 -5.65 14.32 8.20
N LEU A 132 -4.49 14.51 7.56
CA LEU A 132 -3.68 13.42 7.04
C LEU A 132 -2.48 13.23 7.95
N TYR A 133 -2.11 11.98 8.20
CA TYR A 133 -0.88 11.65 8.93
C TYR A 133 0.17 11.13 7.96
N GLU A 134 1.35 11.71 8.02
CA GLU A 134 2.50 11.14 7.35
C GLU A 134 3.19 10.18 8.30
N MET A 135 3.35 8.93 7.90
CA MET A 135 4.01 7.91 8.70
C MET A 135 5.23 7.40 7.96
N LYS A 136 6.30 7.11 8.69
CA LYS A 136 7.57 6.66 8.12
C LYS A 136 8.14 5.47 8.84
N LEU A 137 8.87 4.64 8.09
CA LEU A 137 9.64 3.53 8.61
C LEU A 137 11.05 3.63 8.01
N THR A 138 12.07 3.53 8.87
CA THR A 138 13.46 3.44 8.43
C THR A 138 13.81 1.98 8.23
N ILE A 139 14.40 1.66 7.07
CA ILE A 139 14.77 0.30 6.67
C ILE A 139 16.28 0.14 6.84
N GLY A 140 16.66 -0.89 7.51
CA GLY A 140 18.06 -1.21 7.68
C GLY A 140 18.62 -0.84 9.00
#